data_c231d88dda67c17ae7a03673b45b1df4
#
_entry.id   c231d88dda67c17ae7a03673b45b1df4
#
_cell.length_a   1.000
_cell.length_b   1.000
_cell.length_c   1.000
_cell.angle_alpha   90.00
_cell.angle_beta   90.00
_cell.angle_gamma   90.00
#
_symmetry.space_group_name_H-M   'P 1'
#
loop_
_entity.id
_entity.type
_entity.pdbx_description
1 polymer ?
#
loop_
_entity_poly.entity_id
_entity_poly.type
_entity_poly.pdbx_seq_one_letter_code
_entity_poly.pdbx_strand_id
1 'polypeptide(L)'
;MRKSGMLMPVSALPGAYGIGCFSKEAYEFVDILKEAGQKLWQILPLGQTGYGDSPYQSFSTFAGNPYFIDLETLIEDELLTKEECDQADFGENEEEIDYEKIYNARFKVLKLAYKRAKKNGLMESKAYRTYLEEEKAWLADYALYMAVKDSFDGKSWDQWEEDIRLRKPEAIAAYQEQLSAEIDFYEFLQYLFAGQWAGLKTYANEQGIEIIGDIPIYVASVSYTHLRAHETGAY
;
A
#
# COMPACT_ATOMS: atom_id res chain seq x y z
N MET A 1 22.82 -18.20 19.06
CA MET A 1 21.89 -18.09 20.21
C MET A 1 20.48 -18.32 19.67
N ARG A 2 19.58 -19.03 20.36
CA ARG A 2 18.18 -19.18 19.93
C ARG A 2 17.43 -17.87 20.19
N LYS A 3 16.62 -17.43 19.26
CA LYS A 3 15.71 -16.29 19.40
C LYS A 3 14.28 -16.81 19.40
N SER A 4 13.38 -16.16 20.15
CA SER A 4 11.94 -16.39 20.08
C SER A 4 11.24 -15.14 19.51
N GLY A 5 10.08 -15.32 18.97
CA GLY A 5 9.28 -14.24 18.39
C GLY A 5 7.82 -14.62 18.25
N MET A 6 7.04 -13.71 17.72
CA MET A 6 5.61 -13.88 17.48
C MET A 6 5.31 -13.63 16.00
N LEU A 7 4.44 -14.46 15.43
CA LEU A 7 3.81 -14.18 14.15
C LEU A 7 2.53 -13.40 14.43
N MET A 8 2.45 -12.19 13.90
CA MET A 8 1.29 -11.32 13.99
C MET A 8 1.18 -10.51 12.70
N PRO A 9 0.15 -10.76 11.88
CA PRO A 9 -0.10 -9.92 10.71
C PRO A 9 -0.37 -8.48 11.12
N VAL A 10 0.13 -7.51 10.37
CA VAL A 10 -0.19 -6.10 10.63
C VAL A 10 -1.69 -5.85 10.58
N SER A 11 -2.40 -6.48 9.64
CA SER A 11 -3.87 -6.37 9.51
C SER A 11 -4.65 -6.88 10.73
N ALA A 12 -4.05 -7.75 11.55
CA ALA A 12 -4.69 -8.31 12.74
C ALA A 12 -4.42 -7.51 14.02
N LEU A 13 -3.64 -6.46 13.95
CA LEU A 13 -3.48 -5.52 15.06
C LEU A 13 -4.78 -4.71 15.26
N PRO A 14 -5.09 -4.26 16.47
CA PRO A 14 -6.18 -3.31 16.68
C PRO A 14 -6.00 -2.07 15.80
N GLY A 15 -7.11 -1.47 15.36
CA GLY A 15 -7.06 -0.27 14.54
C GLY A 15 -8.39 0.48 14.56
N ALA A 16 -8.32 1.80 14.59
CA ALA A 16 -9.49 2.67 14.68
C ALA A 16 -10.39 2.64 13.43
N TYR A 17 -9.83 2.22 12.29
CA TYR A 17 -10.48 2.32 10.98
C TYR A 17 -10.57 0.96 10.27
N GLY A 18 -11.07 -0.05 10.99
CA GLY A 18 -11.54 -1.33 10.49
C GLY A 18 -10.46 -2.34 10.08
N ILE A 19 -9.18 -2.00 10.13
CA ILE A 19 -8.05 -2.89 9.86
C ILE A 19 -6.81 -2.42 10.60
N GLY A 20 -6.00 -3.34 11.09
CA GLY A 20 -4.68 -3.01 11.63
C GLY A 20 -3.76 -2.39 10.56
N CYS A 21 -3.00 -1.38 10.96
CA CYS A 21 -2.13 -0.61 10.07
C CYS A 21 -0.85 -0.17 10.80
N PHE A 22 -0.05 0.71 10.21
CA PHE A 22 1.19 1.23 10.83
C PHE A 22 0.90 2.31 11.90
N SER A 23 -0.15 2.09 12.66
CA SER A 23 -0.67 2.98 13.69
C SER A 23 0.07 2.84 15.01
N LYS A 24 -0.31 3.64 15.99
CA LYS A 24 0.18 3.61 17.36
C LYS A 24 0.16 2.18 17.95
N GLU A 25 -0.87 1.40 17.67
CA GLU A 25 -1.01 0.02 18.15
C GLU A 25 0.08 -0.90 17.62
N ALA A 26 0.60 -0.63 16.42
CA ALA A 26 1.75 -1.38 15.89
C ALA A 26 3.04 -1.07 16.66
N TYR A 27 3.25 0.18 17.07
CA TYR A 27 4.36 0.57 17.92
C TYR A 27 4.21 0.00 19.34
N GLU A 28 3.02 0.04 19.92
CA GLU A 28 2.71 -0.57 21.22
C GLU A 28 2.94 -2.09 21.19
N PHE A 29 2.61 -2.75 20.07
CA PHE A 29 2.89 -4.17 19.91
C PHE A 29 4.40 -4.48 19.94
N VAL A 30 5.24 -3.63 19.36
CA VAL A 30 6.70 -3.74 19.46
C VAL A 30 7.14 -3.64 20.93
N ASP A 31 6.57 -2.70 21.69
CA ASP A 31 6.88 -2.56 23.12
C ASP A 31 6.47 -3.79 23.92
N ILE A 32 5.29 -4.34 23.67
CA ILE A 32 4.82 -5.60 24.27
C ILE A 32 5.79 -6.76 23.97
N LEU A 33 6.25 -6.89 22.73
CA LEU A 33 7.23 -7.91 22.35
C LEU A 33 8.54 -7.75 23.14
N LYS A 34 9.03 -6.52 23.26
CA LYS A 34 10.22 -6.20 24.02
C LYS A 34 10.07 -6.56 25.50
N GLU A 35 8.96 -6.14 26.14
CA GLU A 35 8.66 -6.46 27.54
C GLU A 35 8.52 -7.96 27.78
N ALA A 36 7.92 -8.69 26.83
CA ALA A 36 7.82 -10.14 26.86
C ALA A 36 9.15 -10.88 26.56
N GLY A 37 10.25 -10.13 26.34
CA GLY A 37 11.56 -10.70 26.05
C GLY A 37 11.70 -11.34 24.67
N GLN A 38 10.74 -11.10 23.76
CA GLN A 38 10.81 -11.55 22.39
C GLN A 38 11.87 -10.78 21.60
N LYS A 39 12.32 -11.35 20.48
CA LYS A 39 13.35 -10.76 19.63
C LYS A 39 12.93 -10.65 18.16
N LEU A 40 11.84 -11.31 17.79
CA LEU A 40 11.41 -11.40 16.41
C LEU A 40 9.91 -11.08 16.31
N TRP A 41 9.54 -10.30 15.31
CA TRP A 41 8.17 -10.13 14.86
C TRP A 41 8.07 -10.65 13.43
N GLN A 42 7.37 -11.75 13.23
CA GLN A 42 7.06 -12.25 11.87
C GLN A 42 5.74 -11.66 11.40
N ILE A 43 5.78 -11.03 10.24
CA ILE A 43 4.60 -10.46 9.57
C ILE A 43 4.22 -11.30 8.36
N LEU A 44 3.01 -11.09 7.83
CA LEU A 44 2.61 -11.58 6.51
C LEU A 44 3.04 -10.59 5.41
N PRO A 45 2.97 -10.99 4.11
CA PRO A 45 3.28 -10.09 3.02
C PRO A 45 2.48 -8.78 3.10
N LEU A 46 3.16 -7.66 2.86
CA LEU A 46 2.58 -6.31 2.96
C LEU A 46 2.08 -5.77 1.61
N GLY A 47 2.05 -6.61 0.58
CA GLY A 47 1.59 -6.23 -0.76
C GLY A 47 0.07 -6.05 -0.83
N GLN A 48 -0.36 -5.30 -1.83
CA GLN A 48 -1.77 -5.07 -2.09
C GLN A 48 -2.47 -6.36 -2.46
N THR A 49 -3.56 -6.68 -1.77
CA THR A 49 -4.37 -7.89 -1.98
C THR A 49 -5.34 -7.71 -3.16
N GLY A 50 -5.66 -8.82 -3.82
CA GLY A 50 -6.69 -8.90 -4.84
C GLY A 50 -8.00 -9.43 -4.27
N TYR A 51 -8.88 -9.89 -5.18
CA TYR A 51 -10.12 -10.57 -4.80
C TYR A 51 -9.82 -11.80 -3.93
N GLY A 52 -10.49 -11.88 -2.78
CA GLY A 52 -10.27 -12.94 -1.79
C GLY A 52 -9.26 -12.58 -0.69
N ASP A 53 -8.71 -11.37 -0.71
CA ASP A 53 -7.94 -10.71 0.37
C ASP A 53 -6.75 -11.52 0.93
N SER A 54 -6.26 -12.50 0.15
CA SER A 54 -5.08 -13.27 0.53
C SER A 54 -3.80 -12.42 0.42
N PRO A 55 -3.02 -12.26 1.50
CA PRO A 55 -1.76 -11.53 1.46
C PRO A 55 -0.71 -12.19 0.57
N TYR A 56 -0.90 -13.47 0.24
CA TYR A 56 0.00 -14.22 -0.65
C TYR A 56 -0.30 -14.02 -2.13
N GLN A 57 -1.41 -13.38 -2.49
CA GLN A 57 -1.81 -13.10 -3.86
C GLN A 57 -1.80 -11.59 -4.10
N SER A 58 -0.68 -11.08 -4.59
CA SER A 58 -0.48 -9.64 -4.76
C SER A 58 -0.55 -9.20 -6.22
N PHE A 59 -0.94 -7.95 -6.43
CA PHE A 59 -0.86 -7.28 -7.74
C PHE A 59 0.57 -6.89 -8.13
N SER A 60 1.44 -6.70 -7.15
CA SER A 60 2.84 -6.32 -7.37
C SER A 60 3.72 -6.93 -6.28
N THR A 61 4.94 -7.30 -6.65
CA THR A 61 5.95 -7.78 -5.69
C THR A 61 6.65 -6.63 -4.95
N PHE A 62 6.47 -5.39 -5.38
CA PHE A 62 7.14 -4.21 -4.82
C PHE A 62 6.18 -3.31 -4.06
N ALA A 63 4.96 -3.12 -4.58
CA ALA A 63 4.02 -2.15 -4.04
C ALA A 63 3.44 -2.60 -2.70
N GLY A 64 3.43 -1.66 -1.76
CA GLY A 64 2.78 -1.84 -0.46
C GLY A 64 1.26 -1.65 -0.54
N ASN A 65 0.55 -2.29 0.39
CA ASN A 65 -0.90 -2.21 0.49
C ASN A 65 -1.32 -0.89 1.17
N PRO A 66 -2.07 -0.02 0.48
CA PRO A 66 -2.57 1.23 1.05
C PRO A 66 -3.45 1.06 2.29
N TYR A 67 -3.95 -0.15 2.55
CA TYR A 67 -4.71 -0.44 3.77
C TYR A 67 -3.87 -0.28 5.05
N PHE A 68 -2.55 -0.40 4.96
CA PHE A 68 -1.66 -0.27 6.10
C PHE A 68 -1.22 1.17 6.38
N ILE A 69 -1.61 2.14 5.53
CA ILE A 69 -1.37 3.56 5.81
C ILE A 69 -2.21 3.98 7.01
N ASP A 70 -1.60 4.48 8.06
CA ASP A 70 -2.30 4.98 9.23
C ASP A 70 -2.98 6.33 8.93
N LEU A 71 -4.29 6.39 9.16
CA LEU A 71 -5.06 7.61 8.92
C LEU A 71 -4.93 8.62 10.06
N GLU A 72 -4.61 8.20 11.28
CA GLU A 72 -4.38 9.12 12.38
C GLU A 72 -3.12 9.96 12.16
N THR A 73 -2.05 9.34 11.68
CA THR A 73 -0.86 10.08 11.22
C THR A 73 -1.21 11.10 10.13
N LEU A 74 -2.12 10.77 9.21
CA LEU A 74 -2.53 11.74 8.18
C LEU A 74 -3.40 12.87 8.74
N ILE A 75 -4.11 12.65 9.85
CA ILE A 75 -4.82 13.71 10.59
C ILE A 75 -3.81 14.61 11.30
N GLU A 76 -2.81 14.05 11.96
CA GLU A 76 -1.73 14.80 12.62
C GLU A 76 -0.94 15.65 11.62
N ASP A 77 -0.72 15.12 10.40
CA ASP A 77 -0.05 15.82 9.29
C ASP A 77 -0.96 16.84 8.56
N GLU A 78 -2.18 17.08 9.06
CA GLU A 78 -3.18 17.96 8.47
C GLU A 78 -3.59 17.59 7.02
N LEU A 79 -3.37 16.33 6.63
CA LEU A 79 -3.79 15.80 5.33
C LEU A 79 -5.23 15.25 5.36
N LEU A 80 -5.74 14.93 6.54
CA LEU A 80 -7.14 14.55 6.79
C LEU A 80 -7.68 15.31 7.99
N THR A 81 -8.99 15.25 8.19
CA THR A 81 -9.61 15.62 9.46
C THR A 81 -10.24 14.39 10.09
N LYS A 82 -10.40 14.43 11.42
CA LYS A 82 -11.05 13.32 12.13
C LYS A 82 -12.47 13.10 11.62
N GLU A 83 -13.21 14.17 11.35
CA GLU A 83 -14.58 14.13 10.85
C GLU A 83 -14.68 13.43 9.48
N GLU A 84 -13.69 13.64 8.59
CA GLU A 84 -13.65 12.96 7.28
C GLU A 84 -13.47 11.45 7.44
N CYS A 85 -12.67 11.02 8.41
CA CYS A 85 -12.48 9.61 8.73
C CYS A 85 -13.72 9.03 9.43
N ASP A 86 -14.26 9.71 10.44
CA ASP A 86 -15.43 9.25 11.21
C ASP A 86 -16.72 9.14 10.37
N GLN A 87 -16.82 9.87 9.26
CA GLN A 87 -17.94 9.78 8.31
C GLN A 87 -17.82 8.63 7.31
N ALA A 88 -16.68 7.97 7.24
CA ALA A 88 -16.46 6.84 6.35
C ALA A 88 -16.83 5.52 7.04
N ASP A 89 -17.47 4.61 6.30
CA ASP A 89 -17.88 3.30 6.82
C ASP A 89 -16.75 2.28 6.64
N PHE A 90 -16.00 2.02 7.69
CA PHE A 90 -14.93 1.02 7.73
C PHE A 90 -15.38 -0.36 8.25
N GLY A 91 -16.67 -0.55 8.54
CA GLY A 91 -17.22 -1.70 9.22
C GLY A 91 -17.48 -1.43 10.70
N GLU A 92 -18.35 -2.24 11.28
CA GLU A 92 -18.77 -2.09 12.68
C GLU A 92 -18.24 -3.21 13.59
N ASN A 93 -17.67 -4.29 12.99
CA ASN A 93 -17.20 -5.45 13.75
C ASN A 93 -15.69 -5.32 14.01
N GLU A 94 -15.32 -5.29 15.29
CA GLU A 94 -13.90 -5.25 15.71
C GLU A 94 -13.18 -6.60 15.55
N GLU A 95 -13.92 -7.71 15.35
CA GLU A 95 -13.37 -9.06 15.25
C GLU A 95 -13.18 -9.52 13.78
N GLU A 96 -13.78 -8.81 12.82
CA GLU A 96 -13.74 -9.16 11.40
C GLU A 96 -13.49 -7.94 10.52
N ILE A 97 -12.59 -8.09 9.56
CA ILE A 97 -12.32 -7.04 8.57
C ILE A 97 -13.33 -7.15 7.44
N ASP A 98 -14.12 -6.11 7.21
CA ASP A 98 -14.98 -5.97 6.03
C ASP A 98 -14.16 -5.34 4.88
N TYR A 99 -13.53 -6.17 4.09
CA TYR A 99 -12.65 -5.71 3.01
C TYR A 99 -13.35 -4.87 1.94
N GLU A 100 -14.63 -5.09 1.68
CA GLU A 100 -15.39 -4.26 0.73
C GLU A 100 -15.57 -2.84 1.27
N LYS A 101 -15.95 -2.71 2.54
CA LYS A 101 -16.05 -1.41 3.21
C LYS A 101 -14.68 -0.73 3.33
N ILE A 102 -13.64 -1.47 3.72
CA ILE A 102 -12.27 -0.97 3.80
C ILE A 102 -11.83 -0.42 2.45
N TYR A 103 -12.02 -1.16 1.36
CA TYR A 103 -11.67 -0.70 0.02
C TYR A 103 -12.34 0.64 -0.30
N ASN A 104 -13.67 0.68 -0.18
CA ASN A 104 -14.45 1.85 -0.54
C ASN A 104 -14.14 3.07 0.35
N ALA A 105 -14.05 2.86 1.66
CA ALA A 105 -13.82 3.94 2.63
C ALA A 105 -12.39 4.48 2.54
N ARG A 106 -11.38 3.61 2.57
CA ARG A 106 -9.97 4.04 2.58
C ARG A 106 -9.57 4.78 1.33
N PHE A 107 -9.89 4.25 0.15
CA PHE A 107 -9.56 4.95 -1.09
C PHE A 107 -10.28 6.31 -1.20
N LYS A 108 -11.50 6.42 -0.66
CA LYS A 108 -12.23 7.70 -0.61
C LYS A 108 -11.50 8.74 0.26
N VAL A 109 -11.11 8.38 1.49
CA VAL A 109 -10.41 9.31 2.39
C VAL A 109 -8.98 9.59 1.92
N LEU A 110 -8.26 8.59 1.40
CA LEU A 110 -6.92 8.78 0.84
C LEU A 110 -6.92 9.71 -0.38
N LYS A 111 -7.98 9.73 -1.19
CA LYS A 111 -8.16 10.72 -2.26
C LYS A 111 -8.34 12.14 -1.72
N LEU A 112 -8.94 12.31 -0.53
CA LEU A 112 -9.01 13.62 0.14
C LEU A 112 -7.61 14.06 0.61
N ALA A 113 -6.88 13.15 1.25
CA ALA A 113 -5.49 13.38 1.68
C ALA A 113 -4.60 13.79 0.49
N TYR A 114 -4.68 13.08 -0.62
CA TYR A 114 -3.94 13.40 -1.85
C TYR A 114 -4.23 14.81 -2.36
N LYS A 115 -5.52 15.18 -2.46
CA LYS A 115 -5.91 16.52 -2.92
C LYS A 115 -5.33 17.62 -2.02
N ARG A 116 -5.30 17.38 -0.70
CA ARG A 116 -4.77 18.32 0.28
C ARG A 116 -3.25 18.37 0.22
N ALA A 117 -2.58 17.22 0.11
CA ALA A 117 -1.14 17.11 -0.08
C ALA A 117 -0.67 17.87 -1.33
N LYS A 118 -1.37 17.74 -2.46
CA LYS A 118 -1.09 18.46 -3.70
C LYS A 118 -1.25 19.98 -3.50
N LYS A 119 -2.32 20.41 -2.83
CA LYS A 119 -2.55 21.83 -2.52
C LYS A 119 -1.49 22.41 -1.59
N ASN A 120 -0.99 21.64 -0.64
CA ASN A 120 -0.01 22.06 0.36
C ASN A 120 1.45 21.98 -0.16
N GLY A 121 1.66 21.56 -1.41
CA GLY A 121 2.99 21.50 -2.04
C GLY A 121 3.83 20.29 -1.60
N LEU A 122 3.23 19.26 -0.99
CA LEU A 122 3.96 18.05 -0.60
C LEU A 122 4.58 17.36 -1.82
N MET A 123 3.88 17.35 -2.94
CA MET A 123 4.33 16.73 -4.20
C MET A 123 5.59 17.42 -4.77
N GLU A 124 5.82 18.70 -4.45
CA GLU A 124 6.99 19.47 -4.82
C GLU A 124 8.14 19.37 -3.81
N SER A 125 7.90 18.71 -2.67
CA SER A 125 8.90 18.55 -1.63
C SER A 125 10.11 17.75 -2.11
N LYS A 126 11.28 18.06 -1.56
CA LYS A 126 12.50 17.30 -1.86
C LYS A 126 12.35 15.83 -1.49
N ALA A 127 11.72 15.53 -0.35
CA ALA A 127 11.55 14.15 0.13
C ALA A 127 10.71 13.34 -0.85
N TYR A 128 9.58 13.88 -1.31
CA TYR A 128 8.71 13.21 -2.27
C TYR A 128 9.45 12.95 -3.60
N ARG A 129 10.10 13.96 -4.16
CA ARG A 129 10.86 13.82 -5.42
C ARG A 129 12.01 12.84 -5.30
N THR A 130 12.72 12.82 -4.16
CA THR A 130 13.78 11.84 -3.91
C THR A 130 13.21 10.42 -3.92
N TYR A 131 12.08 10.18 -3.24
CA TYR A 131 11.41 8.89 -3.23
C TYR A 131 11.02 8.43 -4.65
N LEU A 132 10.41 9.30 -5.46
CA LEU A 132 10.05 8.95 -6.84
C LEU A 132 11.28 8.56 -7.68
N GLU A 133 12.40 9.27 -7.50
CA GLU A 133 13.63 8.97 -8.24
C GLU A 133 14.27 7.65 -7.77
N GLU A 134 14.27 7.38 -6.47
CA GLU A 134 14.81 6.13 -5.91
C GLU A 134 13.99 4.92 -6.33
N GLU A 135 12.66 5.04 -6.39
CA GLU A 135 11.73 3.94 -6.70
C GLU A 135 11.31 3.87 -8.18
N LYS A 136 11.88 4.71 -9.04
CA LYS A 136 11.49 4.85 -10.45
C LYS A 136 11.54 3.55 -11.26
N ALA A 137 12.34 2.58 -10.83
CA ALA A 137 12.51 1.30 -11.54
C ALA A 137 11.23 0.48 -11.64
N TRP A 138 10.29 0.72 -10.72
CA TRP A 138 9.01 -0.01 -10.67
C TRP A 138 7.79 0.89 -10.47
N LEU A 139 7.94 2.00 -9.72
CA LEU A 139 6.83 2.81 -9.20
C LEU A 139 5.99 3.45 -10.30
N ALA A 140 6.63 4.08 -11.28
CA ALA A 140 5.93 4.76 -12.37
C ALA A 140 5.08 3.79 -13.20
N ASP A 141 5.62 2.60 -13.49
CA ASP A 141 4.91 1.56 -14.22
C ASP A 141 3.77 0.95 -13.40
N TYR A 142 3.98 0.76 -12.09
CA TYR A 142 2.94 0.29 -11.19
C TYR A 142 1.80 1.31 -11.09
N ALA A 143 2.12 2.58 -10.90
CA ALA A 143 1.13 3.64 -10.81
C ALA A 143 0.30 3.77 -12.09
N LEU A 144 0.95 3.71 -13.26
CA LEU A 144 0.26 3.65 -14.54
C LEU A 144 -0.67 2.42 -14.63
N TYR A 145 -0.17 1.22 -14.27
CA TYR A 145 -0.98 0.00 -14.26
C TYR A 145 -2.25 0.15 -13.41
N MET A 146 -2.12 0.69 -12.20
CA MET A 146 -3.26 0.87 -11.30
C MET A 146 -4.24 1.92 -11.83
N ALA A 147 -3.74 3.03 -12.37
CA ALA A 147 -4.59 4.07 -12.99
C ALA A 147 -5.36 3.53 -14.20
N VAL A 148 -4.70 2.76 -15.07
CA VAL A 148 -5.35 2.10 -16.21
C VAL A 148 -6.37 1.08 -15.73
N LYS A 149 -6.04 0.26 -14.73
CA LYS A 149 -6.96 -0.72 -14.15
C LYS A 149 -8.24 -0.05 -13.63
N ASP A 150 -8.13 1.08 -12.95
CA ASP A 150 -9.28 1.84 -12.46
C ASP A 150 -10.11 2.40 -13.63
N SER A 151 -9.48 2.86 -14.72
CA SER A 151 -10.19 3.35 -15.92
C SER A 151 -10.98 2.28 -16.66
N PHE A 152 -10.66 1.00 -16.41
CA PHE A 152 -11.39 -0.18 -16.89
C PHE A 152 -12.26 -0.83 -15.81
N ASP A 153 -12.73 -0.06 -14.81
CA ASP A 153 -13.60 -0.55 -13.72
C ASP A 153 -13.00 -1.74 -12.94
N GLY A 154 -11.69 -1.73 -12.72
CA GLY A 154 -10.98 -2.78 -12.00
C GLY A 154 -10.76 -4.07 -12.78
N LYS A 155 -11.12 -4.13 -14.07
CA LYS A 155 -10.94 -5.33 -14.91
C LYS A 155 -9.47 -5.75 -14.98
N SER A 156 -9.29 -7.03 -15.24
CA SER A 156 -8.00 -7.61 -15.52
C SER A 156 -7.37 -7.04 -16.81
N TRP A 157 -6.05 -6.93 -16.83
CA TRP A 157 -5.31 -6.36 -17.97
C TRP A 157 -5.54 -7.12 -19.30
N ASP A 158 -5.86 -8.41 -19.27
CA ASP A 158 -6.20 -9.21 -20.45
C ASP A 158 -7.53 -8.80 -21.10
N GLN A 159 -8.36 -8.03 -20.39
CA GLN A 159 -9.62 -7.46 -20.87
C GLN A 159 -9.49 -5.98 -21.30
N TRP A 160 -8.30 -5.41 -21.24
CA TRP A 160 -8.06 -4.03 -21.70
C TRP A 160 -7.99 -3.93 -23.22
N GLU A 161 -8.02 -2.73 -23.73
CA GLU A 161 -7.80 -2.47 -25.14
C GLU A 161 -6.43 -3.02 -25.58
N GLU A 162 -6.35 -3.51 -26.82
CA GLU A 162 -5.18 -4.24 -27.32
C GLU A 162 -3.89 -3.41 -27.23
N ASP A 163 -3.93 -2.14 -27.55
CA ASP A 163 -2.74 -1.29 -27.63
C ASP A 163 -2.12 -1.05 -26.26
N ILE A 164 -2.94 -0.78 -25.22
CA ILE A 164 -2.43 -0.63 -23.85
C ILE A 164 -2.10 -1.99 -23.23
N ARG A 165 -2.85 -3.04 -23.54
CA ARG A 165 -2.55 -4.42 -23.11
C ARG A 165 -1.20 -4.88 -23.62
N LEU A 166 -0.86 -4.57 -24.89
CA LEU A 166 0.43 -4.86 -25.51
C LEU A 166 1.50 -3.80 -25.21
N ARG A 167 1.16 -2.82 -24.36
CA ARG A 167 2.06 -1.74 -23.92
C ARG A 167 2.74 -1.02 -25.08
N LYS A 168 2.00 -0.73 -26.18
CA LYS A 168 2.54 0.06 -27.27
C LYS A 168 2.96 1.45 -26.79
N PRO A 169 4.13 1.97 -27.19
CA PRO A 169 4.64 3.23 -26.66
C PRO A 169 3.66 4.41 -26.77
N GLU A 170 2.93 4.47 -27.89
CA GLU A 170 1.94 5.53 -28.16
C GLU A 170 0.74 5.43 -27.19
N ALA A 171 0.29 4.20 -26.89
CA ALA A 171 -0.79 3.97 -25.94
C ALA A 171 -0.33 4.30 -24.50
N ILE A 172 0.87 3.88 -24.12
CA ILE A 172 1.46 4.24 -22.82
C ILE A 172 1.49 5.76 -22.67
N ALA A 173 2.03 6.49 -23.65
CA ALA A 173 2.10 7.96 -23.59
C ALA A 173 0.72 8.61 -23.49
N ALA A 174 -0.25 8.13 -24.26
CA ALA A 174 -1.62 8.64 -24.23
C ALA A 174 -2.29 8.43 -22.85
N TYR A 175 -2.15 7.22 -22.26
CA TYR A 175 -2.71 6.94 -20.93
C TYR A 175 -1.98 7.68 -19.81
N GLN A 176 -0.65 7.88 -19.93
CA GLN A 176 0.10 8.71 -18.99
C GLN A 176 -0.39 10.17 -18.97
N GLU A 177 -0.68 10.73 -20.14
CA GLU A 177 -1.24 12.08 -20.23
C GLU A 177 -2.68 12.13 -19.70
N GLN A 178 -3.52 11.20 -20.12
CA GLN A 178 -4.94 11.16 -19.76
C GLN A 178 -5.16 10.90 -18.26
N LEU A 179 -4.38 10.03 -17.66
CA LEU A 179 -4.56 9.55 -16.27
C LEU A 179 -3.48 10.10 -15.32
N SER A 180 -2.87 11.23 -15.65
CA SER A 180 -1.77 11.78 -14.85
C SER A 180 -2.12 12.00 -13.37
N ALA A 181 -3.36 12.42 -13.08
CA ALA A 181 -3.81 12.66 -11.70
C ALA A 181 -3.99 11.35 -10.91
N GLU A 182 -4.44 10.29 -11.57
CA GLU A 182 -4.60 8.96 -11.00
C GLU A 182 -3.22 8.30 -10.77
N ILE A 183 -2.28 8.50 -11.69
CA ILE A 183 -0.89 8.05 -11.55
C ILE A 183 -0.24 8.74 -10.34
N ASP A 184 -0.30 10.08 -10.27
CA ASP A 184 0.19 10.86 -9.12
C ASP A 184 -0.42 10.35 -7.79
N PHE A 185 -1.70 9.96 -7.79
CA PHE A 185 -2.37 9.43 -6.60
C PHE A 185 -1.77 8.11 -6.15
N TYR A 186 -1.51 7.16 -7.07
CA TYR A 186 -0.90 5.88 -6.72
C TYR A 186 0.56 6.04 -6.28
N GLU A 187 1.31 6.95 -6.87
CA GLU A 187 2.67 7.30 -6.41
C GLU A 187 2.64 7.88 -4.98
N PHE A 188 1.69 8.78 -4.71
CA PHE A 188 1.48 9.34 -3.37
C PHE A 188 1.14 8.26 -2.33
N LEU A 189 0.29 7.29 -2.65
CA LEU A 189 -0.02 6.18 -1.74
C LEU A 189 1.23 5.38 -1.38
N GLN A 190 2.09 5.10 -2.36
CA GLN A 190 3.32 4.35 -2.12
C GLN A 190 4.33 5.16 -1.31
N TYR A 191 4.40 6.47 -1.52
CA TYR A 191 5.21 7.36 -0.70
C TYR A 191 4.80 7.34 0.78
N LEU A 192 3.50 7.45 1.07
CA LEU A 192 2.98 7.37 2.44
C LEU A 192 3.27 6.02 3.07
N PHE A 193 2.97 4.94 2.35
CA PHE A 193 3.25 3.58 2.82
C PHE A 193 4.72 3.41 3.17
N ALA A 194 5.63 3.79 2.28
CA ALA A 194 7.07 3.63 2.48
C ALA A 194 7.58 4.41 3.70
N GLY A 195 7.10 5.65 3.88
CA GLY A 195 7.48 6.49 5.01
C GLY A 195 7.04 5.90 6.35
N GLN A 196 5.79 5.50 6.47
CA GLN A 196 5.24 4.92 7.70
C GLN A 196 5.85 3.55 8.00
N TRP A 197 6.02 2.69 6.99
CA TRP A 197 6.69 1.41 7.16
C TRP A 197 8.14 1.57 7.61
N ALA A 198 8.89 2.49 7.01
CA ALA A 198 10.26 2.78 7.41
C ALA A 198 10.35 3.24 8.88
N GLY A 199 9.41 4.09 9.31
CA GLY A 199 9.29 4.54 10.71
C GLY A 199 9.08 3.37 11.67
N LEU A 200 8.07 2.54 11.44
CA LEU A 200 7.77 1.38 12.27
C LEU A 200 8.93 0.37 12.31
N LYS A 201 9.55 0.09 11.17
CA LYS A 201 10.70 -0.82 11.08
C LYS A 201 11.89 -0.29 11.85
N THR A 202 12.17 1.00 11.73
CA THR A 202 13.26 1.66 12.47
C THR A 202 13.01 1.56 13.97
N TYR A 203 11.80 1.91 14.42
CA TYR A 203 11.42 1.79 15.83
C TYR A 203 11.58 0.37 16.36
N ALA A 204 11.06 -0.64 15.67
CA ALA A 204 11.20 -2.04 16.06
C ALA A 204 12.67 -2.43 16.25
N ASN A 205 13.53 -2.07 15.29
CA ASN A 205 14.96 -2.36 15.37
C ASN A 205 15.64 -1.66 16.54
N GLU A 206 15.27 -0.40 16.84
CA GLU A 206 15.78 0.36 17.99
C GLU A 206 15.35 -0.27 19.32
N GLN A 207 14.15 -0.88 19.38
CA GLN A 207 13.70 -1.67 20.54
C GLN A 207 14.34 -3.07 20.62
N GLY A 208 15.16 -3.45 19.64
CA GLY A 208 15.84 -4.74 19.57
C GLY A 208 14.94 -5.88 19.09
N ILE A 209 13.87 -5.53 18.35
CA ILE A 209 12.97 -6.46 17.65
C ILE A 209 13.35 -6.48 16.17
N GLU A 210 13.72 -7.66 15.66
CA GLU A 210 13.96 -7.88 14.23
C GLU A 210 12.66 -8.31 13.56
N ILE A 211 12.32 -7.68 12.43
CA ILE A 211 11.13 -8.05 11.66
C ILE A 211 11.51 -9.14 10.66
N ILE A 212 10.77 -10.25 10.68
CA ILE A 212 10.81 -11.29 9.66
C ILE A 212 9.69 -10.99 8.68
N GLY A 213 10.05 -10.54 7.47
CA GLY A 213 9.12 -10.36 6.37
C GLY A 213 8.68 -11.69 5.78
N ASP A 214 7.65 -11.63 4.96
CA ASP A 214 7.18 -12.73 4.14
C ASP A 214 6.97 -12.22 2.70
N ILE A 215 6.95 -13.13 1.73
CA ILE A 215 6.81 -12.78 0.32
C ILE A 215 5.55 -13.41 -0.27
N PRO A 216 4.82 -12.71 -1.15
CA PRO A 216 3.70 -13.29 -1.86
C PRO A 216 4.21 -14.35 -2.84
N ILE A 217 3.84 -15.61 -2.61
CA ILE A 217 4.28 -16.76 -3.45
C ILE A 217 3.37 -17.00 -4.64
N TYR A 218 2.19 -16.39 -4.68
CA TYR A 218 1.25 -16.46 -5.78
C TYR A 218 1.18 -15.12 -6.49
N VAL A 219 1.69 -15.06 -7.71
CA VAL A 219 1.45 -13.90 -8.58
C VAL A 219 0.08 -14.12 -9.23
N ALA A 220 -0.85 -13.20 -8.98
CA ALA A 220 -2.12 -13.24 -9.70
C ALA A 220 -1.85 -13.12 -11.21
N SER A 221 -2.47 -13.98 -12.02
CA SER A 221 -2.34 -13.93 -13.49
C SER A 221 -2.70 -12.56 -14.07
N VAL A 222 -3.43 -11.78 -13.31
CA VAL A 222 -3.90 -10.43 -13.61
C VAL A 222 -3.08 -9.34 -12.95
N SER A 223 -1.88 -9.65 -12.45
CA SER A 223 -1.03 -8.68 -11.75
C SER A 223 -0.17 -7.84 -12.70
N TYR A 224 0.27 -6.68 -12.21
CA TYR A 224 1.30 -5.87 -12.83
C TYR A 224 2.58 -6.66 -13.09
N THR A 225 3.03 -7.48 -12.14
CA THR A 225 4.22 -8.32 -12.28
C THR A 225 4.06 -9.30 -13.45
N HIS A 226 2.87 -9.88 -13.64
CA HIS A 226 2.60 -10.79 -14.75
C HIS A 226 2.53 -10.06 -16.09
N LEU A 227 1.93 -8.88 -16.15
CA LEU A 227 1.93 -8.04 -17.35
C LEU A 227 3.36 -7.72 -17.80
N ARG A 228 4.25 -7.33 -16.89
CA ARG A 228 5.65 -7.06 -17.18
C ARG A 228 6.42 -8.30 -17.63
N ALA A 229 6.12 -9.47 -17.11
CA ALA A 229 6.77 -10.70 -17.53
C ALA A 229 6.52 -11.05 -19.02
N HIS A 230 5.37 -10.66 -19.57
CA HIS A 230 5.06 -10.85 -20.99
C HIS A 230 5.90 -9.98 -21.92
N GLU A 231 6.45 -8.84 -21.45
CA GLU A 231 7.28 -7.95 -22.26
C GLU A 231 8.69 -8.48 -22.49
N THR A 232 9.21 -9.21 -21.52
CA THR A 232 10.64 -9.60 -21.52
C THR A 232 10.93 -10.81 -22.42
N GLY A 233 9.90 -11.47 -22.96
CA GLY A 233 10.09 -12.64 -23.83
C GLY A 233 10.93 -13.76 -23.20
N ALA A 234 11.11 -13.73 -21.90
CA ALA A 234 11.94 -14.65 -21.14
C ALA A 234 11.14 -15.92 -20.81
N TYR A 235 10.91 -16.74 -21.83
CA TYR A 235 10.58 -18.16 -21.67
C TYR A 235 11.35 -18.97 -22.71
#